data_f343240c1fd39f8a9efccacd5fedc2bf
#
_entry.id   f343240c1fd39f8a9efccacd5fedc2bf
#
_cell.length_a   1.000
_cell.length_b   1.000
_cell.length_c   1.000
_cell.angle_alpha   90.00
_cell.angle_beta   90.00
_cell.angle_gamma   90.00
#
_symmetry.space_group_name_H-M   'P 1'
#
loop_
_entity.id
_entity.type
_entity.pdbx_description
1 polymer ?
#
loop_
_entity_poly.entity_id
_entity_poly.type
_entity_poly.pdbx_seq_one_letter_code
_entity_poly.pdbx_strand_id
1 'polypeptide(L)'
;MRYAGEKKLNIWIVMALGILALFILFVVYPLVLVLYKSVLSEDGQLSFAYFTKFFARKYYWSTLVGSFKVTIVSTVVAAFLGLVMAYVLRSVRIKGSKYLNILIVISYLSPPFIGAYAWIQLLGRNGFFTKILNGLFHVKLGGIYGFAGIVLVFSLQSFPLVYMYISGALKNLDNSLNEAD
;
A
#
# COMPACT_ATOMS: atom_id res chain seq x y z
N MET A 1 -11.08 52.75 -19.05
CA MET A 1 -11.11 52.58 -17.60
C MET A 1 -10.71 51.14 -17.27
N ARG A 2 -9.47 50.91 -16.76
CA ARG A 2 -8.98 49.61 -16.33
C ARG A 2 -9.44 49.41 -14.87
N TYR A 3 -10.30 48.50 -14.63
CA TYR A 3 -10.59 48.03 -13.27
C TYR A 3 -9.35 47.27 -12.77
N ALA A 4 -8.55 47.96 -11.93
CA ALA A 4 -7.58 47.32 -11.08
C ALA A 4 -8.36 46.50 -10.02
N GLY A 5 -8.56 45.21 -10.29
CA GLY A 5 -9.15 44.29 -9.31
C GLY A 5 -8.19 44.20 -8.12
N GLU A 6 -8.56 44.80 -6.99
CA GLU A 6 -7.95 44.51 -5.70
C GLU A 6 -8.01 42.99 -5.48
N LYS A 7 -6.85 42.34 -5.50
CA LYS A 7 -6.72 40.93 -5.08
C LYS A 7 -6.99 40.88 -3.58
N LYS A 8 -8.27 40.83 -3.19
CA LYS A 8 -8.63 40.46 -1.83
C LYS A 8 -7.98 39.12 -1.54
N LEU A 9 -7.10 39.07 -0.57
CA LEU A 9 -6.50 37.85 -0.09
C LEU A 9 -7.65 36.90 0.29
N ASN A 10 -7.89 35.90 -0.53
CA ASN A 10 -8.96 34.94 -0.26
C ASN A 10 -8.51 34.09 0.93
N ILE A 11 -9.36 33.97 1.95
CA ILE A 11 -9.06 33.19 3.17
C ILE A 11 -8.56 31.77 2.82
N TRP A 12 -9.07 31.20 1.74
CA TRP A 12 -8.63 29.90 1.23
C TRP A 12 -7.18 29.87 0.80
N ILE A 13 -6.67 30.96 0.21
CA ILE A 13 -5.26 31.10 -0.17
C ILE A 13 -4.40 31.18 1.07
N VAL A 14 -4.82 31.95 2.08
CA VAL A 14 -4.08 32.07 3.36
C VAL A 14 -4.01 30.72 4.06
N MET A 15 -5.12 29.99 4.11
CA MET A 15 -5.15 28.63 4.69
C MET A 15 -4.26 27.67 3.91
N ALA A 16 -4.33 27.69 2.57
CA ALA A 16 -3.50 26.83 1.72
C ALA A 16 -2.01 27.13 1.91
N LEU A 17 -1.62 28.40 1.97
CA LEU A 17 -0.23 28.80 2.25
C LEU A 17 0.22 28.40 3.66
N GLY A 18 -0.66 28.48 4.65
CA GLY A 18 -0.38 28.02 6.02
C GLY A 18 -0.11 26.51 6.06
N ILE A 19 -0.98 25.72 5.43
CA ILE A 19 -0.80 24.27 5.32
C ILE A 19 0.48 23.93 4.56
N LEU A 20 0.75 24.64 3.44
CA LEU A 20 1.96 24.44 2.66
C LEU A 20 3.22 24.75 3.48
N ALA A 21 3.21 25.85 4.25
CA ALA A 21 4.32 26.22 5.12
C ALA A 21 4.58 25.14 6.20
N LEU A 22 3.53 24.62 6.83
CA LEU A 22 3.65 23.52 7.79
C LEU A 22 4.18 22.25 7.11
N PHE A 23 3.71 21.92 5.92
CA PHE A 23 4.22 20.79 5.14
C PHE A 23 5.71 20.93 4.80
N ILE A 24 6.12 22.11 4.33
CA ILE A 24 7.53 22.39 4.05
C ILE A 24 8.38 22.26 5.32
N LEU A 25 7.92 22.83 6.44
CA LEU A 25 8.68 22.85 7.70
C LEU A 25 8.80 21.44 8.32
N PHE A 26 7.71 20.68 8.36
CA PHE A 26 7.68 19.39 9.06
C PHE A 26 7.96 18.18 8.19
N VAL A 27 7.83 18.28 6.87
CA VAL A 27 8.05 17.15 5.95
C VAL A 27 9.24 17.42 5.05
N VAL A 28 9.22 18.51 4.26
CA VAL A 28 10.26 18.77 3.26
C VAL A 28 11.60 19.08 3.92
N TYR A 29 11.62 19.98 4.90
CA TYR A 29 12.87 20.39 5.57
C TYR A 29 13.61 19.22 6.23
N PRO A 30 12.99 18.36 7.06
CA PRO A 30 13.67 17.18 7.61
C PRO A 30 14.18 16.20 6.55
N LEU A 31 13.41 15.98 5.48
CA LEU A 31 13.85 15.11 4.38
C LEU A 31 15.08 15.66 3.66
N VAL A 32 15.06 16.96 3.33
CA VAL A 32 16.22 17.65 2.72
C VAL A 32 17.42 17.58 3.65
N LEU A 33 17.22 17.80 4.95
CA LEU A 33 18.30 17.75 5.93
C LEU A 33 18.92 16.34 6.03
N VAL A 34 18.10 15.29 6.01
CA VAL A 34 18.59 13.90 6.01
C VAL A 34 19.38 13.61 4.74
N LEU A 35 18.86 14.01 3.57
CA LEU A 35 19.55 13.83 2.30
C LEU A 35 20.87 14.60 2.27
N TYR A 36 20.88 15.84 2.72
CA TYR A 36 22.09 16.67 2.82
C TYR A 36 23.14 16.01 3.72
N LYS A 37 22.75 15.61 4.92
CA LYS A 37 23.66 14.94 5.87
C LYS A 37 24.13 13.58 5.38
N SER A 38 23.37 12.86 4.55
CA SER A 38 23.76 11.54 4.03
C SER A 38 24.96 11.60 3.08
N VAL A 39 25.19 12.75 2.44
CA VAL A 39 26.32 12.97 1.53
C VAL A 39 27.46 13.78 2.13
N LEU A 40 27.42 14.07 3.44
CA LEU A 40 28.48 14.74 4.17
C LEU A 40 29.21 13.78 5.10
N SER A 41 30.55 13.93 5.21
CA SER A 41 31.35 13.31 6.26
C SER A 41 31.14 14.02 7.60
N GLU A 42 31.62 13.44 8.68
CA GLU A 42 31.66 14.07 10.03
C GLU A 42 32.38 15.43 10.00
N ASP A 43 33.37 15.57 9.12
CA ASP A 43 34.14 16.82 8.92
C ASP A 43 33.44 17.84 7.99
N GLY A 44 32.19 17.60 7.57
CA GLY A 44 31.42 18.49 6.69
C GLY A 44 31.84 18.49 5.23
N GLN A 45 32.72 17.60 4.79
CA GLN A 45 33.12 17.44 3.39
C GLN A 45 32.17 16.48 2.67
N LEU A 46 31.99 16.67 1.34
CA LEU A 46 31.21 15.75 0.50
C LEU A 46 31.83 14.35 0.53
N SER A 47 31.04 13.37 0.95
CA SER A 47 31.49 12.00 1.09
C SER A 47 30.34 11.01 0.91
N PHE A 48 30.56 9.95 0.16
CA PHE A 48 29.66 8.82 0.04
C PHE A 48 29.96 7.69 1.03
N ALA A 49 30.75 7.95 2.07
CA ALA A 49 31.18 6.96 3.05
C ALA A 49 30.01 6.25 3.75
N TYR A 50 28.91 6.94 4.01
CA TYR A 50 27.70 6.32 4.59
C TYR A 50 27.05 5.32 3.65
N PHE A 51 26.99 5.62 2.36
CA PHE A 51 26.46 4.71 1.35
C PHE A 51 27.36 3.48 1.17
N THR A 52 28.67 3.66 1.08
CA THR A 52 29.61 2.53 0.99
C THR A 52 29.55 1.65 2.23
N LYS A 53 29.49 2.21 3.43
CA LYS A 53 29.29 1.47 4.67
C LYS A 53 27.96 0.70 4.71
N PHE A 54 26.87 1.31 4.17
CA PHE A 54 25.57 0.67 4.10
C PHE A 54 25.60 -0.56 3.16
N PHE A 55 26.10 -0.39 1.95
CA PHE A 55 26.14 -1.49 0.97
C PHE A 55 27.20 -2.55 1.29
N ALA A 56 28.25 -2.21 2.00
CA ALA A 56 29.29 -3.17 2.45
C ALA A 56 28.77 -4.11 3.55
N ARG A 57 27.75 -3.73 4.30
CA ARG A 57 27.19 -4.58 5.36
C ARG A 57 26.15 -5.54 4.79
N LYS A 58 26.46 -6.84 4.84
CA LYS A 58 25.56 -7.92 4.38
C LYS A 58 24.14 -7.83 4.99
N TYR A 59 24.03 -7.39 6.25
CA TYR A 59 22.76 -7.20 6.93
C TYR A 59 21.84 -6.21 6.18
N TYR A 60 22.35 -4.99 5.90
CA TYR A 60 21.53 -3.99 5.22
C TYR A 60 21.17 -4.38 3.79
N TRP A 61 22.14 -4.98 3.07
CA TRP A 61 21.89 -5.47 1.73
C TRP A 61 20.82 -6.58 1.71
N SER A 62 20.93 -7.58 2.60
CA SER A 62 19.96 -8.67 2.68
C SER A 62 18.56 -8.18 3.08
N THR A 63 18.48 -7.19 3.98
CA THR A 63 17.21 -6.56 4.38
C THR A 63 16.58 -5.81 3.22
N LEU A 64 17.38 -5.02 2.46
CA LEU A 64 16.91 -4.30 1.30
C LEU A 64 16.35 -5.26 0.23
N VAL A 65 17.13 -6.27 -0.13
CA VAL A 65 16.71 -7.30 -1.11
C VAL A 65 15.47 -8.05 -0.62
N GLY A 66 15.40 -8.38 0.68
CA GLY A 66 14.24 -9.02 1.29
C GLY A 66 12.98 -8.16 1.17
N SER A 67 13.09 -6.86 1.46
CA SER A 67 11.99 -5.91 1.33
C SER A 67 11.50 -5.79 -0.13
N PHE A 68 12.42 -5.67 -1.08
CA PHE A 68 12.05 -5.64 -2.50
C PHE A 68 11.35 -6.93 -2.95
N LYS A 69 11.86 -8.10 -2.56
CA LYS A 69 11.25 -9.39 -2.88
C LYS A 69 9.81 -9.47 -2.35
N VAL A 70 9.60 -9.14 -1.07
CA VAL A 70 8.26 -9.13 -0.47
C VAL A 70 7.35 -8.16 -1.22
N THR A 71 7.79 -6.93 -1.44
CA THR A 71 6.98 -5.90 -2.11
C THR A 71 6.59 -6.30 -3.51
N ILE A 72 7.55 -6.74 -4.35
CA ILE A 72 7.27 -7.13 -5.73
C ILE A 72 6.28 -8.31 -5.77
N VAL A 73 6.55 -9.36 -5.01
CA VAL A 73 5.69 -10.56 -5.02
C VAL A 73 4.29 -10.21 -4.49
N SER A 74 4.19 -9.47 -3.39
CA SER A 74 2.89 -9.06 -2.84
C SER A 74 2.10 -8.17 -3.80
N THR A 75 2.78 -7.25 -4.49
CA THR A 75 2.14 -6.37 -5.48
C THR A 75 1.60 -7.16 -6.67
N VAL A 76 2.39 -8.10 -7.20
CA VAL A 76 1.95 -8.96 -8.33
C VAL A 76 0.75 -9.81 -7.93
N VAL A 77 0.79 -10.43 -6.75
CA VAL A 77 -0.34 -11.24 -6.25
C VAL A 77 -1.56 -10.38 -5.99
N ALA A 78 -1.41 -9.21 -5.37
CA ALA A 78 -2.51 -8.28 -5.13
C ALA A 78 -3.13 -7.76 -6.44
N ALA A 79 -2.28 -7.45 -7.43
CA ALA A 79 -2.72 -7.01 -8.75
C ALA A 79 -3.51 -8.10 -9.47
N PHE A 80 -3.02 -9.33 -9.43
CA PHE A 80 -3.74 -10.47 -10.01
C PHE A 80 -5.09 -10.70 -9.34
N LEU A 81 -5.14 -10.74 -8.01
CA LEU A 81 -6.38 -10.92 -7.25
C LEU A 81 -7.38 -9.78 -7.52
N GLY A 82 -6.92 -8.54 -7.50
CA GLY A 82 -7.75 -7.37 -7.76
C GLY A 82 -8.32 -7.36 -9.18
N LEU A 83 -7.49 -7.69 -10.18
CA LEU A 83 -7.90 -7.82 -11.57
C LEU A 83 -8.96 -8.90 -11.77
N VAL A 84 -8.69 -10.10 -11.26
CA VAL A 84 -9.61 -11.24 -11.37
C VAL A 84 -10.96 -10.93 -10.70
N MET A 85 -10.93 -10.36 -9.49
CA MET A 85 -12.15 -9.98 -8.77
C MET A 85 -12.94 -8.89 -9.51
N ALA A 86 -12.26 -7.87 -10.05
CA ALA A 86 -12.91 -6.81 -10.82
C ALA A 86 -13.57 -7.37 -12.09
N TYR A 87 -12.84 -8.24 -12.81
CA TYR A 87 -13.35 -8.87 -14.01
C TYR A 87 -14.53 -9.81 -13.71
N VAL A 88 -14.42 -10.69 -12.72
CA VAL A 88 -15.48 -11.66 -12.38
C VAL A 88 -16.75 -10.95 -11.91
N LEU A 89 -16.64 -9.98 -11.01
CA LEU A 89 -17.80 -9.26 -10.48
C LEU A 89 -18.50 -8.41 -11.54
N ARG A 90 -17.81 -8.07 -12.64
CA ARG A 90 -18.38 -7.35 -13.77
C ARG A 90 -18.98 -8.28 -14.83
N SER A 91 -18.22 -9.32 -15.22
CA SER A 91 -18.60 -10.20 -16.34
C SER A 91 -19.67 -11.21 -15.93
N VAL A 92 -19.76 -11.56 -14.65
CA VAL A 92 -20.71 -12.56 -14.17
C VAL A 92 -21.80 -11.88 -13.33
N ARG A 93 -23.06 -12.14 -13.67
CA ARG A 93 -24.22 -11.66 -12.87
C ARG A 93 -24.32 -12.48 -11.58
N ILE A 94 -23.53 -12.10 -10.57
CA ILE A 94 -23.52 -12.76 -9.27
C ILE A 94 -24.64 -12.14 -8.40
N LYS A 95 -25.56 -12.97 -7.93
CA LYS A 95 -26.56 -12.53 -6.94
C LYS A 95 -25.82 -12.08 -5.67
N GLY A 96 -26.03 -10.82 -5.25
CA GLY A 96 -25.35 -10.27 -4.08
C GLY A 96 -23.99 -9.58 -4.36
N SER A 97 -23.59 -9.35 -5.62
CA SER A 97 -22.36 -8.63 -5.98
C SER A 97 -22.23 -7.28 -5.27
N LYS A 98 -23.35 -6.59 -5.02
CA LYS A 98 -23.37 -5.33 -4.25
C LYS A 98 -22.79 -5.51 -2.84
N TYR A 99 -23.14 -6.59 -2.16
CA TYR A 99 -22.61 -6.86 -0.81
C TYR A 99 -21.13 -7.22 -0.85
N LEU A 100 -20.68 -7.99 -1.87
CA LEU A 100 -19.26 -8.29 -2.06
C LEU A 100 -18.44 -7.01 -2.29
N ASN A 101 -18.93 -6.09 -3.12
CA ASN A 101 -18.29 -4.79 -3.33
C ASN A 101 -18.14 -4.01 -2.00
N ILE A 102 -19.20 -3.96 -1.21
CA ILE A 102 -19.18 -3.26 0.09
C ILE A 102 -18.17 -3.93 1.03
N LEU A 103 -18.15 -5.27 1.11
CA LEU A 103 -17.22 -6.01 1.95
C LEU A 103 -15.76 -5.78 1.55
N ILE A 104 -15.46 -5.76 0.23
CA ILE A 104 -14.11 -5.46 -0.27
C ILE A 104 -13.69 -4.05 0.13
N VAL A 105 -14.56 -3.04 -0.02
CA VAL A 105 -14.25 -1.66 0.36
C VAL A 105 -14.06 -1.53 1.87
N ILE A 106 -14.93 -2.14 2.68
CA ILE A 106 -14.80 -2.12 4.14
C ILE A 106 -13.53 -2.81 4.60
N SER A 107 -13.12 -3.91 3.96
CA SER A 107 -11.87 -4.59 4.30
C SER A 107 -10.64 -3.71 4.10
N TYR A 108 -10.66 -2.83 3.08
CA TYR A 108 -9.59 -1.86 2.83
C TYR A 108 -9.53 -0.76 3.89
N LEU A 109 -10.68 -0.34 4.43
CA LEU A 109 -10.75 0.70 5.47
C LEU A 109 -10.28 0.20 6.85
N SER A 110 -10.12 -1.11 7.02
CA SER A 110 -9.64 -1.68 8.28
C SER A 110 -8.18 -1.30 8.54
N PRO A 111 -7.83 -0.86 9.77
CA PRO A 111 -6.44 -0.57 10.12
C PRO A 111 -5.53 -1.78 9.87
N PRO A 112 -4.34 -1.58 9.28
CA PRO A 112 -3.45 -2.68 8.86
C PRO A 112 -3.08 -3.66 9.97
N PHE A 113 -2.90 -3.18 11.20
CA PHE A 113 -2.54 -4.03 12.34
C PHE A 113 -3.67 -4.96 12.78
N ILE A 114 -4.95 -4.56 12.62
CA ILE A 114 -6.11 -5.40 12.94
C ILE A 114 -6.16 -6.58 11.96
N GLY A 115 -5.98 -6.32 10.67
CA GLY A 115 -5.91 -7.35 9.64
C GLY A 115 -4.77 -8.34 9.90
N ALA A 116 -3.56 -7.85 10.18
CA ALA A 116 -2.40 -8.69 10.49
C ALA A 116 -2.64 -9.56 11.74
N TYR A 117 -3.21 -9.00 12.80
CA TYR A 117 -3.56 -9.75 14.01
C TYR A 117 -4.61 -10.82 13.73
N ALA A 118 -5.67 -10.51 12.97
CA ALA A 118 -6.69 -11.48 12.58
C ALA A 118 -6.08 -12.66 11.81
N TRP A 119 -5.16 -12.41 10.87
CA TRP A 119 -4.46 -13.47 10.14
C TRP A 119 -3.60 -14.35 11.05
N ILE A 120 -2.93 -13.76 12.05
CA ILE A 120 -2.17 -14.53 13.06
C ILE A 120 -3.11 -15.43 13.88
N GLN A 121 -4.28 -14.92 14.29
CA GLN A 121 -5.28 -15.70 15.03
C GLN A 121 -5.88 -16.83 14.19
N LEU A 122 -6.03 -16.63 12.89
CA LEU A 122 -6.60 -17.65 12.00
C LEU A 122 -5.56 -18.69 11.55
N LEU A 123 -4.39 -18.24 11.11
CA LEU A 123 -3.38 -19.06 10.42
C LEU A 123 -2.03 -19.12 11.16
N GLY A 124 -1.90 -18.52 12.34
CA GLY A 124 -0.71 -18.62 13.17
C GLY A 124 -0.46 -20.05 13.65
N ARG A 125 0.64 -20.31 14.37
CA ARG A 125 1.00 -21.65 14.88
C ARG A 125 -0.13 -22.32 15.69
N ASN A 126 -0.84 -21.53 16.49
CA ASN A 126 -2.00 -21.95 17.28
C ASN A 126 -3.32 -21.43 16.69
N GLY A 127 -3.31 -21.02 15.42
CA GLY A 127 -4.46 -20.44 14.76
C GLY A 127 -5.58 -21.44 14.53
N PHE A 128 -6.80 -20.94 14.43
CA PHE A 128 -8.00 -21.76 14.27
C PHE A 128 -7.90 -22.72 13.08
N PHE A 129 -7.60 -22.21 11.87
CA PHE A 129 -7.47 -23.05 10.69
C PHE A 129 -6.24 -23.96 10.74
N THR A 130 -5.13 -23.51 11.33
CA THR A 130 -3.93 -24.34 11.49
C THR A 130 -4.22 -25.56 12.36
N LYS A 131 -4.97 -25.39 13.45
CA LYS A 131 -5.39 -26.51 14.31
C LYS A 131 -6.30 -27.50 13.58
N ILE A 132 -7.28 -27.00 12.82
CA ILE A 132 -8.19 -27.85 12.04
C ILE A 132 -7.40 -28.64 10.98
N LEU A 133 -6.54 -27.99 10.21
CA LEU A 133 -5.74 -28.65 9.18
C LEU A 133 -4.76 -29.66 9.77
N ASN A 134 -4.11 -29.34 10.88
CA ASN A 134 -3.22 -30.29 11.58
C ASN A 134 -3.98 -31.51 12.08
N GLY A 135 -5.22 -31.32 12.58
CA GLY A 135 -6.07 -32.41 13.03
C GLY A 135 -6.57 -33.30 11.88
N LEU A 136 -6.99 -32.70 10.77
CA LEU A 136 -7.52 -33.41 9.62
C LEU A 136 -6.45 -34.16 8.83
N PHE A 137 -5.32 -33.51 8.57
CA PHE A 137 -4.26 -34.09 7.73
C PHE A 137 -3.11 -34.73 8.49
N HIS A 138 -3.14 -34.69 9.83
CA HIS A 138 -2.09 -35.22 10.71
C HIS A 138 -0.69 -34.61 10.38
N VAL A 139 -0.64 -33.38 9.84
CA VAL A 139 0.57 -32.66 9.45
C VAL A 139 0.82 -31.52 10.43
N LYS A 140 2.06 -31.35 10.87
CA LYS A 140 2.43 -30.19 11.71
C LYS A 140 2.72 -28.97 10.84
N LEU A 141 1.69 -28.20 10.51
CA LEU A 141 1.87 -26.92 9.83
C LEU A 141 2.42 -25.90 10.82
N GLY A 142 3.53 -25.26 10.46
CA GLY A 142 4.19 -24.23 11.29
C GLY A 142 3.47 -22.89 11.39
N GLY A 143 2.28 -22.76 10.77
CA GLY A 143 1.54 -21.50 10.67
C GLY A 143 2.08 -20.55 9.60
N ILE A 144 1.39 -19.42 9.48
CA ILE A 144 1.66 -18.40 8.46
C ILE A 144 2.76 -17.42 8.94
N TYR A 145 4.01 -17.85 8.91
CA TYR A 145 5.15 -17.01 9.28
C TYR A 145 6.20 -16.94 8.17
N GLY A 146 7.08 -15.94 8.26
CA GLY A 146 8.13 -15.74 7.27
C GLY A 146 7.64 -15.13 5.97
N PHE A 147 8.40 -15.32 4.89
CA PHE A 147 8.17 -14.69 3.60
C PHE A 147 6.76 -14.94 3.04
N ALA A 148 6.33 -16.20 2.99
CA ALA A 148 5.02 -16.57 2.44
C ALA A 148 3.86 -15.93 3.23
N GLY A 149 3.98 -15.89 4.56
CA GLY A 149 2.98 -15.26 5.42
C GLY A 149 2.88 -13.75 5.21
N ILE A 150 4.02 -13.07 5.12
CA ILE A 150 4.06 -11.63 4.87
C ILE A 150 3.46 -11.31 3.49
N VAL A 151 3.85 -12.08 2.46
CA VAL A 151 3.31 -11.92 1.09
C VAL A 151 1.80 -12.12 1.08
N LEU A 152 1.29 -13.15 1.73
CA LEU A 152 -0.16 -13.43 1.78
C LEU A 152 -0.90 -12.27 2.46
N VAL A 153 -0.46 -11.84 3.64
CA VAL A 153 -1.12 -10.75 4.38
C VAL A 153 -1.10 -9.46 3.58
N PHE A 154 0.06 -9.06 3.02
CA PHE A 154 0.17 -7.83 2.24
C PHE A 154 -0.64 -7.89 0.94
N SER A 155 -0.67 -9.04 0.27
CA SER A 155 -1.49 -9.21 -0.94
C SER A 155 -2.97 -9.09 -0.64
N LEU A 156 -3.46 -9.75 0.42
CA LEU A 156 -4.85 -9.68 0.83
C LEU A 156 -5.27 -8.32 1.38
N GLN A 157 -4.33 -7.54 1.90
CA GLN A 157 -4.59 -6.18 2.36
C GLN A 157 -4.61 -5.18 1.21
N SER A 158 -3.81 -5.42 0.16
CA SER A 158 -3.64 -4.49 -0.95
C SER A 158 -4.56 -4.74 -2.14
N PHE A 159 -5.06 -5.99 -2.33
CA PHE A 159 -5.92 -6.30 -3.48
C PHE A 159 -7.21 -5.47 -3.56
N PRO A 160 -7.87 -5.03 -2.45
CA PRO A 160 -9.06 -4.22 -2.55
C PRO A 160 -8.82 -2.87 -3.20
N LEU A 161 -7.64 -2.28 -2.98
CA LEU A 161 -7.23 -1.05 -3.64
C LEU A 161 -7.15 -1.23 -5.17
N VAL A 162 -6.46 -2.28 -5.60
CA VAL A 162 -6.35 -2.64 -7.03
C VAL A 162 -7.73 -2.91 -7.63
N TYR A 163 -8.56 -3.68 -6.92
CA TYR A 163 -9.94 -3.94 -7.30
C TYR A 163 -10.73 -2.66 -7.53
N MET A 164 -10.67 -1.69 -6.61
CA MET A 164 -11.40 -0.42 -6.72
C MET A 164 -10.95 0.38 -7.93
N TYR A 165 -9.63 0.49 -8.19
CA TYR A 165 -9.11 1.19 -9.35
C TYR A 165 -9.54 0.55 -10.67
N ILE A 166 -9.40 -0.78 -10.79
CA ILE A 166 -9.78 -1.51 -12.02
C ILE A 166 -11.28 -1.46 -12.24
N SER A 167 -12.09 -1.65 -11.20
CA SER A 167 -13.55 -1.56 -11.29
C SER A 167 -14.02 -0.17 -11.73
N GLY A 168 -13.37 0.89 -11.21
CA GLY A 168 -13.62 2.26 -11.63
C GLY A 168 -13.26 2.52 -13.09
N ALA A 169 -12.09 2.05 -13.53
CA ALA A 169 -11.64 2.18 -14.93
C ALA A 169 -12.58 1.44 -15.89
N LEU A 170 -12.96 0.19 -15.56
CA LEU A 170 -13.89 -0.59 -16.37
C LEU A 170 -15.28 0.08 -16.48
N LYS A 171 -15.76 0.71 -15.41
CA LYS A 171 -17.03 1.44 -15.43
C LYS A 171 -16.99 2.66 -16.37
N ASN A 172 -15.88 3.38 -16.39
CA ASN A 172 -15.71 4.54 -17.25
C ASN A 172 -15.63 4.15 -18.74
N LEU A 173 -15.01 3.01 -19.07
CA LEU A 173 -14.94 2.50 -20.43
C LEU A 173 -16.33 2.17 -20.99
N ASP A 174 -17.22 1.55 -20.21
CA ASP A 174 -18.60 1.25 -20.66
C ASP A 174 -19.41 2.51 -20.91
N ASN A 175 -19.25 3.52 -20.05
CA ASN A 175 -19.97 4.78 -20.24
C ASN A 175 -19.55 5.47 -21.56
N SER A 176 -18.24 5.44 -21.89
CA SER A 176 -17.74 6.03 -23.13
C SER A 176 -18.16 5.27 -24.38
N LEU A 177 -18.35 3.96 -24.29
CA LEU A 177 -18.87 3.14 -25.40
C LEU A 177 -20.38 3.38 -25.62
N ASN A 178 -21.15 3.56 -24.54
CA ASN A 178 -22.59 3.86 -24.63
C ASN A 178 -22.88 5.30 -25.12
N GLU A 179 -21.93 6.22 -25.00
CA GLU A 179 -22.06 7.60 -25.52
C GLU A 179 -21.66 7.69 -27.02
N ALA A 180 -21.01 6.67 -27.56
CA ALA A 180 -20.53 6.62 -28.95
C ALA A 180 -21.52 5.94 -29.91
N ASP A 181 -22.56 5.27 -29.39
CA ASP A 181 -23.70 4.68 -30.16
C ASP A 181 -24.89 5.64 -30.17
#